data_5358f4c8353407325dc087587cb6cdbd
#
_entry.id   5358f4c8353407325dc087587cb6cdbd
#
_cell.length_a   1.000
_cell.length_b   1.000
_cell.length_c   1.000
_cell.angle_alpha   90.00
_cell.angle_beta   90.00
_cell.angle_gamma   90.00
#
_symmetry.space_group_name_H-M   'P 1'
#
loop_
_entity.id
_entity.type
_entity.pdbx_description
1 polymer ?
#
loop_
_entity_poly.entity_id
_entity_poly.type
_entity_poly.pdbx_seq_one_letter_code
_entity_poly.pdbx_strand_id
1 'polypeptide(L)'
;MIDFATLQKYFQFSFVRYAMIVGILIALCSSLLGVTLVLKRYSFIGDGLSHVAFGAMAIASVLKMSNINYLTLPVTVLSAVLLLRVGQNTKIKGDAAIAMLSVSSLAIGYMLMNVFSTSANVSGDVCSTLFGSTSILTLDKSDVNLCIYLSILVIIIFIFFYNRIFAVTFDENFARQQARRQMHIIHLSRLSRL
;
A
#
# COMPACT_ATOMS: atom_id res chain seq x y z
N MET A 1 -31.91 16.18 4.44
CA MET A 1 -32.15 15.23 3.34
C MET A 1 -31.28 15.67 2.17
N ILE A 2 -30.38 14.80 1.69
CA ILE A 2 -29.56 15.11 0.50
C ILE A 2 -30.49 14.87 -0.69
N ASP A 3 -30.84 15.95 -1.39
CA ASP A 3 -31.73 15.90 -2.53
C ASP A 3 -31.00 15.31 -3.74
N PHE A 4 -31.67 14.47 -4.54
CA PHE A 4 -31.06 13.83 -5.72
C PHE A 4 -30.46 14.86 -6.70
N ALA A 5 -31.11 16.02 -6.81
CA ALA A 5 -30.59 17.14 -7.59
C ALA A 5 -29.28 17.71 -7.06
N THR A 6 -29.07 17.69 -5.74
CA THR A 6 -27.82 18.11 -5.10
C THR A 6 -26.68 17.09 -5.36
N LEU A 7 -27.02 15.81 -5.32
CA LEU A 7 -26.07 14.74 -5.64
C LEU A 7 -25.58 14.85 -7.10
N GLN A 8 -26.49 15.10 -8.03
CA GLN A 8 -26.18 15.27 -9.45
C GLN A 8 -25.25 16.47 -9.70
N LYS A 9 -25.41 17.57 -8.95
CA LYS A 9 -24.49 18.71 -9.01
C LYS A 9 -23.07 18.36 -8.54
N TYR A 10 -22.92 17.57 -7.47
CA TYR A 10 -21.59 17.14 -7.00
C TYR A 10 -20.86 16.25 -8.02
N PHE A 11 -21.58 15.40 -8.76
CA PHE A 11 -21.00 14.56 -9.81
C PHE A 11 -20.54 15.34 -11.06
N GLN A 12 -20.90 16.60 -11.21
CA GLN A 12 -20.40 17.46 -12.28
C GLN A 12 -18.93 17.85 -12.03
N PHE A 13 -18.47 17.87 -10.78
CA PHE A 13 -17.08 18.18 -10.46
C PHE A 13 -16.16 17.01 -10.79
N SER A 14 -15.10 17.28 -11.54
CA SER A 14 -14.13 16.25 -11.97
C SER A 14 -13.43 15.56 -10.80
N PHE A 15 -13.05 16.31 -9.75
CA PHE A 15 -12.39 15.74 -8.58
C PHE A 15 -13.27 14.74 -7.82
N VAL A 16 -14.60 14.95 -7.76
CA VAL A 16 -15.54 14.01 -7.10
C VAL A 16 -15.58 12.68 -7.87
N ARG A 17 -15.66 12.74 -9.20
CA ARG A 17 -15.64 11.53 -10.04
C ARG A 17 -14.33 10.78 -9.91
N TYR A 18 -13.20 11.49 -9.90
CA TYR A 18 -11.87 10.90 -9.74
C TYR A 18 -11.71 10.25 -8.37
N ALA A 19 -12.08 10.94 -7.30
CA ALA A 19 -12.06 10.41 -5.94
C ALA A 19 -12.91 9.14 -5.80
N MET A 20 -14.08 9.11 -6.42
CA MET A 20 -14.96 7.95 -6.38
C MET A 20 -14.38 6.75 -7.12
N ILE A 21 -13.85 6.96 -8.33
CA ILE A 21 -13.20 5.89 -9.11
C ILE A 21 -12.00 5.32 -8.33
N VAL A 22 -11.11 6.18 -7.87
CA VAL A 22 -9.92 5.79 -7.13
C VAL A 22 -10.29 5.09 -5.82
N GLY A 23 -11.28 5.63 -5.08
CA GLY A 23 -11.76 5.03 -3.83
C GLY A 23 -12.31 3.62 -4.01
N ILE A 24 -13.13 3.39 -5.04
CA ILE A 24 -13.67 2.07 -5.35
C ILE A 24 -12.55 1.09 -5.74
N LEU A 25 -11.60 1.51 -6.57
CA LEU A 25 -10.48 0.67 -6.99
C LEU A 25 -9.57 0.28 -5.82
N ILE A 26 -9.24 1.25 -4.95
CA ILE A 26 -8.44 1.00 -3.76
C ILE A 26 -9.18 0.06 -2.80
N ALA A 27 -10.47 0.29 -2.55
CA ALA A 27 -11.28 -0.57 -1.69
C ALA A 27 -11.34 -2.01 -2.21
N LEU A 28 -11.48 -2.19 -3.52
CA LEU A 28 -11.50 -3.51 -4.16
C LEU A 28 -10.15 -4.21 -4.01
N CYS A 29 -9.04 -3.54 -4.32
CA CYS A 29 -7.71 -4.12 -4.16
C CYS A 29 -7.40 -4.44 -2.69
N SER A 30 -7.77 -3.55 -1.76
CA SER A 30 -7.58 -3.76 -0.33
C SER A 30 -8.40 -4.94 0.20
N SER A 31 -9.62 -5.15 -0.28
CA SER A 31 -10.45 -6.28 0.13
C SER A 31 -9.87 -7.61 -0.35
N LEU A 32 -9.35 -7.67 -1.57
CA LEU A 32 -8.73 -8.87 -2.13
C LEU A 32 -7.48 -9.30 -1.36
N LEU A 33 -6.59 -8.36 -1.05
CA LEU A 33 -5.33 -8.65 -0.36
C LEU A 33 -5.47 -8.66 1.16
N GLY A 34 -6.45 -7.93 1.70
CA GLY A 34 -6.63 -7.73 3.14
C GLY A 34 -6.80 -9.03 3.91
N VAL A 35 -7.62 -9.95 3.40
CA VAL A 35 -7.86 -11.24 4.06
C VAL A 35 -6.55 -12.02 4.24
N THR A 36 -5.73 -12.08 3.20
CA THR A 36 -4.46 -12.81 3.23
C THR A 36 -3.45 -12.18 4.18
N LEU A 37 -3.42 -10.85 4.24
CA LEU A 37 -2.53 -10.09 5.12
C LEU A 37 -2.94 -10.22 6.59
N VAL A 38 -4.24 -10.13 6.89
CA VAL A 38 -4.76 -10.30 8.24
C VAL A 38 -4.47 -11.70 8.79
N LEU A 39 -4.68 -12.75 7.99
CA LEU A 39 -4.38 -14.12 8.38
C LEU A 39 -2.88 -14.34 8.67
N LYS A 40 -2.00 -13.59 8.00
CA LYS A 40 -0.55 -13.61 8.24
C LYS A 40 -0.08 -12.66 9.35
N ARG A 41 -1.00 -12.05 10.11
CA ARG A 41 -0.71 -11.09 11.20
C ARG A 41 -0.02 -9.81 10.72
N TYR A 42 -0.45 -9.30 9.58
CA TYR A 42 -0.09 -8.00 9.02
C TYR A 42 -1.32 -7.09 8.91
N SER A 43 -2.17 -7.09 9.96
CA SER A 43 -3.47 -6.39 9.94
C SER A 43 -3.33 -4.88 9.73
N PHE A 44 -2.28 -4.28 10.30
CA PHE A 44 -2.04 -2.84 10.26
C PHE A 44 -1.09 -2.38 9.14
N ILE A 45 -0.78 -3.24 8.14
CA ILE A 45 0.21 -2.91 7.13
C ILE A 45 -0.17 -1.68 6.30
N GLY A 46 -1.45 -1.50 5.99
CA GLY A 46 -1.95 -0.34 5.25
C GLY A 46 -1.74 0.97 6.01
N ASP A 47 -2.10 0.98 7.28
CA ASP A 47 -1.90 2.12 8.17
C ASP A 47 -0.41 2.41 8.37
N GLY A 48 0.39 1.39 8.68
CA GLY A 48 1.83 1.52 8.85
C GLY A 48 2.54 2.09 7.63
N LEU A 49 2.17 1.64 6.43
CA LEU A 49 2.75 2.14 5.19
C LEU A 49 2.30 3.58 4.85
N SER A 50 1.11 4.00 5.26
CA SER A 50 0.67 5.39 5.12
C SER A 50 1.55 6.35 5.93
N HIS A 51 1.92 5.95 7.15
CA HIS A 51 2.86 6.72 7.99
C HIS A 51 4.29 6.74 7.42
N VAL A 52 4.73 5.64 6.81
CA VAL A 52 6.02 5.62 6.08
C VAL A 52 5.97 6.55 4.87
N ALA A 53 4.88 6.52 4.11
CA ALA A 53 4.68 7.41 2.97
C ALA A 53 4.71 8.89 3.40
N PHE A 54 4.07 9.22 4.52
CA PHE A 54 4.13 10.56 5.10
C PHE A 54 5.55 10.97 5.49
N GLY A 55 6.31 10.10 6.15
CA GLY A 55 7.71 10.35 6.48
C GLY A 55 8.58 10.60 5.25
N ALA A 56 8.41 9.77 4.21
CA ALA A 56 9.12 9.94 2.95
C ALA A 56 8.73 11.24 2.22
N MET A 57 7.45 11.61 2.27
CA MET A 57 6.95 12.86 1.71
C MET A 57 7.51 14.09 2.45
N ALA A 58 7.61 14.04 3.78
CA ALA A 58 8.23 15.08 4.58
C ALA A 58 9.70 15.28 4.18
N ILE A 59 10.46 14.19 4.00
CA ILE A 59 11.85 14.24 3.52
C ILE A 59 11.91 14.87 2.12
N ALA A 60 11.07 14.45 1.19
CA ALA A 60 11.03 14.99 -0.17
C ALA A 60 10.71 16.49 -0.20
N SER A 61 9.81 16.94 0.70
CA SER A 61 9.46 18.36 0.86
C SER A 61 10.63 19.18 1.37
N VAL A 62 11.36 18.69 2.37
CA VAL A 62 12.57 19.34 2.91
C VAL A 62 13.66 19.44 1.84
N LEU A 63 13.82 18.42 1.02
CA LEU A 63 14.76 18.40 -0.12
C LEU A 63 14.27 19.25 -1.31
N LYS A 64 13.10 19.87 -1.22
CA LYS A 64 12.47 20.69 -2.26
C LYS A 64 12.40 19.97 -3.63
N MET A 65 12.09 18.68 -3.61
CA MET A 65 11.97 17.90 -4.84
C MET A 65 10.77 18.39 -5.65
N SER A 66 10.95 18.54 -6.95
CA SER A 66 9.87 18.96 -7.87
C SER A 66 8.73 17.95 -7.98
N ASN A 67 9.01 16.67 -7.75
CA ASN A 67 7.99 15.62 -7.73
C ASN A 67 8.21 14.69 -6.53
N ILE A 68 7.35 14.84 -5.55
CA ILE A 68 7.40 14.11 -4.27
C ILE A 68 7.23 12.59 -4.48
N ASN A 69 6.48 12.18 -5.49
CA ASN A 69 6.17 10.77 -5.75
C ASN A 69 7.40 9.94 -6.11
N TYR A 70 8.46 10.55 -6.67
CA TYR A 70 9.69 9.83 -7.00
C TYR A 70 10.44 9.29 -5.78
N LEU A 71 10.29 9.91 -4.62
CA LEU A 71 10.86 9.41 -3.37
C LEU A 71 9.86 8.57 -2.58
N THR A 72 8.62 9.03 -2.49
CA THR A 72 7.58 8.40 -1.66
C THR A 72 7.27 6.98 -2.11
N LEU A 73 7.07 6.74 -3.40
CA LEU A 73 6.73 5.42 -3.93
C LEU A 73 7.83 4.37 -3.67
N PRO A 74 9.12 4.58 -4.06
CA PRO A 74 10.13 3.57 -3.84
C PRO A 74 10.43 3.32 -2.35
N VAL A 75 10.40 4.36 -1.51
CA VAL A 75 10.59 4.20 -0.07
C VAL A 75 9.47 3.36 0.55
N THR A 76 8.22 3.62 0.18
CA THR A 76 7.07 2.87 0.68
C THR A 76 7.11 1.41 0.21
N VAL A 77 7.43 1.15 -1.05
CA VAL A 77 7.57 -0.21 -1.59
C VAL A 77 8.73 -0.95 -0.91
N LEU A 78 9.88 -0.30 -0.74
CA LEU A 78 11.02 -0.88 -0.05
C LEU A 78 10.68 -1.26 1.40
N SER A 79 10.00 -0.36 2.10
CA SER A 79 9.55 -0.59 3.49
C SER A 79 8.55 -1.73 3.58
N ALA A 80 7.63 -1.86 2.62
CA ALA A 80 6.69 -2.98 2.55
C ALA A 80 7.43 -4.32 2.38
N VAL A 81 8.41 -4.38 1.47
CA VAL A 81 9.21 -5.59 1.23
C VAL A 81 10.05 -5.94 2.47
N LEU A 82 10.65 -4.94 3.12
CA LEU A 82 11.41 -5.14 4.36
C LEU A 82 10.52 -5.68 5.49
N LEU A 83 9.36 -5.10 5.70
CA LEU A 83 8.39 -5.56 6.71
C LEU A 83 8.00 -7.03 6.50
N LEU A 84 7.68 -7.40 5.25
CA LEU A 84 7.32 -8.77 4.91
C LEU A 84 8.48 -9.75 5.14
N ARG A 85 9.73 -9.35 4.88
CA ARG A 85 10.91 -10.19 5.14
C ARG A 85 11.27 -10.30 6.62
N VAL A 86 11.22 -9.19 7.35
CA VAL A 86 11.54 -9.16 8.78
C VAL A 86 10.54 -9.99 9.57
N GLY A 87 9.26 -9.87 9.29
CA GLY A 87 8.22 -10.64 9.97
C GLY A 87 8.31 -12.15 9.78
N GLN A 88 8.99 -12.64 8.74
CA GLN A 88 9.19 -14.07 8.50
C GLN A 88 10.42 -14.64 9.22
N ASN A 89 11.44 -13.84 9.45
CA ASN A 89 12.75 -14.31 9.92
C ASN A 89 13.08 -13.96 11.37
N THR A 90 12.26 -13.15 12.02
CA THR A 90 12.51 -12.68 13.39
C THR A 90 11.46 -13.19 14.39
N LYS A 91 11.83 -13.16 15.67
CA LYS A 91 10.89 -13.44 16.78
C LYS A 91 9.84 -12.34 16.97
N ILE A 92 9.96 -11.21 16.25
CA ILE A 92 9.06 -10.06 16.32
C ILE A 92 7.85 -10.39 15.43
N LYS A 93 6.65 -10.29 16.00
CA LYS A 93 5.40 -10.47 15.25
C LYS A 93 5.24 -9.36 14.21
N GLY A 94 4.68 -9.65 13.05
CA GLY A 94 4.52 -8.71 11.94
C GLY A 94 3.87 -7.38 12.34
N ASP A 95 2.76 -7.44 13.10
CA ASP A 95 2.06 -6.24 13.57
C ASP A 95 2.92 -5.36 14.50
N ALA A 96 3.79 -5.97 15.34
CA ALA A 96 4.71 -5.20 16.19
C ALA A 96 5.78 -4.48 15.38
N ALA A 97 6.34 -5.13 14.34
CA ALA A 97 7.29 -4.50 13.44
C ALA A 97 6.67 -3.33 12.67
N ILE A 98 5.41 -3.50 12.21
CA ILE A 98 4.63 -2.45 11.56
C ILE A 98 4.44 -1.27 12.51
N ALA A 99 4.01 -1.51 13.74
CA ALA A 99 3.76 -0.46 14.73
C ALA A 99 5.04 0.35 15.03
N MET A 100 6.18 -0.31 15.19
CA MET A 100 7.47 0.37 15.43
C MET A 100 7.88 1.23 14.25
N LEU A 101 7.78 0.71 13.02
CA LEU A 101 8.11 1.45 11.82
C LEU A 101 7.15 2.63 11.60
N SER A 102 5.86 2.40 11.81
CA SER A 102 4.79 3.39 11.68
C SER A 102 5.03 4.60 12.58
N VAL A 103 5.18 4.37 13.89
CA VAL A 103 5.36 5.44 14.88
C VAL A 103 6.67 6.19 14.66
N SER A 104 7.76 5.49 14.34
CA SER A 104 9.05 6.16 14.08
C SER A 104 9.02 7.01 12.82
N SER A 105 8.41 6.51 11.74
CA SER A 105 8.26 7.27 10.48
C SER A 105 7.38 8.50 10.65
N LEU A 106 6.27 8.35 11.39
CA LEU A 106 5.38 9.47 11.71
C LEU A 106 6.10 10.53 12.55
N ALA A 107 6.82 10.13 13.59
CA ALA A 107 7.56 11.04 14.46
C ALA A 107 8.64 11.82 13.70
N ILE A 108 9.42 11.12 12.86
CA ILE A 108 10.44 11.76 12.03
C ILE A 108 9.80 12.72 11.02
N GLY A 109 8.74 12.30 10.34
CA GLY A 109 8.01 13.12 9.38
C GLY A 109 7.44 14.38 10.02
N TYR A 110 6.81 14.23 11.18
CA TYR A 110 6.25 15.35 11.94
C TYR A 110 7.35 16.32 12.42
N MET A 111 8.47 15.79 12.92
CA MET A 111 9.62 16.60 13.34
C MET A 111 10.19 17.40 12.16
N LEU A 112 10.39 16.77 11.00
CA LEU A 112 10.90 17.43 9.83
C LEU A 112 9.96 18.54 9.34
N MET A 113 8.67 18.28 9.31
CA MET A 113 7.68 19.28 8.91
C MET A 113 7.65 20.46 9.89
N ASN A 114 7.79 20.23 11.21
CA ASN A 114 7.84 21.29 12.21
C ASN A 114 9.09 22.17 12.10
N VAL A 115 10.25 21.57 11.85
CA VAL A 115 11.53 22.30 11.83
C VAL A 115 11.72 23.07 10.52
N PHE A 116 11.29 22.50 9.41
CA PHE A 116 11.59 23.03 8.06
C PHE A 116 10.38 23.64 7.35
N SER A 117 9.16 23.45 7.85
CA SER A 117 7.97 24.04 7.26
C SER A 117 7.83 25.51 7.63
N THR A 118 7.42 26.32 6.68
CA THR A 118 7.02 27.72 6.88
C THR A 118 5.55 27.88 7.20
N SER A 119 4.80 26.78 7.29
CA SER A 119 3.37 26.79 7.57
C SER A 119 3.09 27.05 9.06
N ALA A 120 2.15 27.94 9.33
CA ALA A 120 1.74 28.26 10.70
C ALA A 120 0.88 27.15 11.36
N ASN A 121 0.36 26.20 10.57
CA ASN A 121 -0.54 25.14 11.04
C ASN A 121 -0.06 23.74 10.62
N VAL A 122 1.12 23.37 11.06
CA VAL A 122 1.75 22.07 10.74
C VAL A 122 0.88 20.88 11.13
N SER A 123 0.23 20.95 12.30
CA SER A 123 -0.65 19.87 12.78
C SER A 123 -1.86 19.63 11.87
N GLY A 124 -2.47 20.71 11.37
CA GLY A 124 -3.57 20.61 10.41
C GLY A 124 -3.12 20.07 9.06
N ASP A 125 -1.95 20.48 8.59
CA ASP A 125 -1.37 20.01 7.33
C ASP A 125 -1.00 18.52 7.41
N VAL A 126 -0.47 18.05 8.54
CA VAL A 126 -0.17 16.63 8.78
C VAL A 126 -1.45 15.79 8.76
N CYS A 127 -2.48 16.19 9.50
CA CYS A 127 -3.77 15.50 9.51
C CYS A 127 -4.39 15.44 8.11
N SER A 128 -4.45 16.56 7.40
CA SER A 128 -5.04 16.63 6.07
C SER A 128 -4.29 15.74 5.06
N THR A 129 -3.00 15.62 5.23
CA THR A 129 -2.15 14.78 4.38
C THR A 129 -2.31 13.30 4.69
N LEU A 130 -2.30 12.91 5.97
CA LEU A 130 -2.47 11.52 6.39
C LEU A 130 -3.84 10.94 6.02
N PHE A 131 -4.89 11.74 6.18
CA PHE A 131 -6.25 11.33 5.84
C PHE A 131 -6.64 11.63 4.38
N GLY A 132 -5.72 12.15 3.58
CA GLY A 132 -5.89 12.32 2.14
C GLY A 132 -6.88 13.41 1.72
N SER A 133 -7.33 14.28 2.63
CA SER A 133 -8.31 15.32 2.31
C SER A 133 -7.81 16.31 1.26
N THR A 134 -6.55 16.72 1.36
CA THR A 134 -5.89 17.57 0.35
C THR A 134 -5.54 16.80 -0.92
N SER A 135 -5.12 15.54 -0.80
CA SER A 135 -4.78 14.70 -1.95
C SER A 135 -5.97 14.41 -2.85
N ILE A 136 -7.17 14.30 -2.27
CA ILE A 136 -8.42 14.11 -3.04
C ILE A 136 -8.72 15.32 -3.93
N LEU A 137 -8.48 16.54 -3.43
CA LEU A 137 -8.74 17.78 -4.17
C LEU A 137 -7.73 18.02 -5.29
N THR A 138 -6.51 17.53 -5.13
CA THR A 138 -5.39 17.69 -6.09
C THR A 138 -5.24 16.53 -7.07
N LEU A 139 -6.14 15.54 -7.04
CA LEU A 139 -6.14 14.39 -7.95
C LEU A 139 -6.21 14.84 -9.42
N ASP A 140 -5.16 14.53 -10.16
CA ASP A 140 -5.10 14.78 -11.59
C ASP A 140 -5.43 13.50 -12.40
N LYS A 141 -5.74 13.66 -13.68
CA LYS A 141 -5.99 12.53 -14.61
C LYS A 141 -4.84 11.53 -14.64
N SER A 142 -3.61 12.02 -14.50
CA SER A 142 -2.41 11.20 -14.44
C SER A 142 -2.45 10.21 -13.26
N ASP A 143 -2.82 10.69 -12.08
CA ASP A 143 -2.90 9.90 -10.86
C ASP A 143 -4.01 8.85 -10.94
N VAL A 144 -5.16 9.23 -11.51
CA VAL A 144 -6.29 8.31 -11.74
C VAL A 144 -5.89 7.19 -12.69
N ASN A 145 -5.24 7.50 -13.82
CA ASN A 145 -4.77 6.51 -14.78
C ASN A 145 -3.76 5.56 -14.15
N LEU A 146 -2.80 6.09 -13.38
CA LEU A 146 -1.81 5.29 -12.65
C LEU A 146 -2.51 4.35 -11.67
N CYS A 147 -3.49 4.85 -10.92
CA CYS A 147 -4.28 4.02 -10.00
C CYS A 147 -5.04 2.91 -10.72
N ILE A 148 -5.65 3.20 -11.88
CA ILE A 148 -6.35 2.21 -12.71
C ILE A 148 -5.38 1.11 -13.18
N TYR A 149 -4.22 1.49 -13.73
CA TYR A 149 -3.21 0.52 -14.19
C TYR A 149 -2.70 -0.36 -13.07
N LEU A 150 -2.37 0.23 -11.90
CA LEU A 150 -1.94 -0.53 -10.74
C LEU A 150 -3.03 -1.47 -10.22
N SER A 151 -4.28 -1.01 -10.15
CA SER A 151 -5.40 -1.83 -9.71
C SER A 151 -5.66 -3.02 -10.64
N ILE A 152 -5.63 -2.80 -11.94
CA ILE A 152 -5.76 -3.88 -12.94
C ILE A 152 -4.62 -4.88 -12.78
N LEU A 153 -3.39 -4.42 -12.63
CA LEU A 153 -2.22 -5.27 -12.42
C LEU A 153 -2.37 -6.12 -11.15
N VAL A 154 -2.79 -5.52 -10.04
CA VAL A 154 -3.03 -6.24 -8.77
C VAL A 154 -4.11 -7.31 -8.94
N ILE A 155 -5.23 -6.97 -9.59
CA ILE A 155 -6.34 -7.91 -9.81
C ILE A 155 -5.88 -9.08 -10.69
N ILE A 156 -5.14 -8.81 -11.78
CA ILE A 156 -4.62 -9.86 -12.68
C ILE A 156 -3.66 -10.77 -11.89
N ILE A 157 -2.72 -10.21 -11.14
CA ILE A 157 -1.78 -10.99 -10.31
C ILE A 157 -2.56 -11.83 -9.29
N PHE A 158 -3.55 -11.24 -8.62
CA PHE A 158 -4.35 -11.95 -7.63
C PHE A 158 -5.10 -13.14 -8.24
N ILE A 159 -5.77 -12.95 -9.39
CA ILE A 159 -6.51 -14.02 -10.10
C ILE A 159 -5.53 -15.11 -10.54
N PHE A 160 -4.38 -14.74 -11.13
CA PHE A 160 -3.41 -15.72 -11.66
C PHE A 160 -2.75 -16.55 -10.55
N PHE A 161 -2.48 -15.92 -9.41
CA PHE A 161 -1.85 -16.56 -8.26
C PHE A 161 -2.82 -16.96 -7.16
N TYR A 162 -4.13 -16.86 -7.39
CA TYR A 162 -5.17 -17.11 -6.37
C TYR A 162 -4.93 -18.41 -5.60
N ASN A 163 -4.77 -19.53 -6.29
CA ASN A 163 -4.54 -20.83 -5.68
C ASN A 163 -3.24 -20.89 -4.85
N ARG A 164 -2.19 -20.20 -5.29
CA ARG A 164 -0.91 -20.15 -4.56
C ARG A 164 -1.00 -19.24 -3.35
N ILE A 165 -1.62 -18.09 -3.49
CA ILE A 165 -1.83 -17.14 -2.39
C ILE A 165 -2.65 -17.83 -1.29
N PHE A 166 -3.73 -18.50 -1.67
CA PHE A 166 -4.60 -19.20 -0.73
C PHE A 166 -3.87 -20.37 -0.03
N ALA A 167 -3.19 -21.22 -0.78
CA ALA A 167 -2.41 -22.34 -0.22
C ALA A 167 -1.35 -21.87 0.78
N VAL A 168 -0.58 -20.84 0.43
CA VAL A 168 0.47 -20.30 1.32
C VAL A 168 -0.12 -19.57 2.53
N THR A 169 -1.36 -19.07 2.43
CA THR A 169 -2.01 -18.34 3.54
C THR A 169 -2.54 -19.30 4.61
N PHE A 170 -3.13 -20.42 4.20
CA PHE A 170 -3.76 -21.38 5.12
C PHE A 170 -2.79 -22.46 5.63
N ASP A 171 -1.90 -22.97 4.79
CA ASP A 171 -0.93 -23.99 5.20
C ASP A 171 0.42 -23.79 4.48
N GLU A 172 1.30 -23.05 5.12
CA GLU A 172 2.64 -22.77 4.60
C GLU A 172 3.50 -24.04 4.49
N ASN A 173 3.32 -25.00 5.41
CA ASN A 173 4.07 -26.25 5.40
C ASN A 173 3.63 -27.16 4.25
N PHE A 174 2.32 -27.24 4.01
CA PHE A 174 1.77 -27.97 2.87
C PHE A 174 2.19 -27.38 1.53
N ALA A 175 2.12 -26.06 1.42
CA ALA A 175 2.55 -25.34 0.20
C ALA A 175 4.04 -25.54 -0.09
N ARG A 176 4.90 -25.53 0.95
CA ARG A 176 6.33 -25.81 0.80
C ARG A 176 6.61 -27.25 0.39
N GLN A 177 5.90 -28.22 0.94
CA GLN A 177 6.03 -29.63 0.56
C GLN A 177 5.59 -29.88 -0.88
N GLN A 178 4.49 -29.27 -1.30
CA GLN A 178 3.96 -29.39 -2.66
C GLN A 178 4.91 -28.75 -3.69
N ALA A 179 5.49 -27.60 -3.38
CA ALA A 179 6.49 -26.95 -4.23
C ALA A 179 7.79 -27.79 -4.35
N ARG A 180 8.26 -28.41 -3.26
CA ARG A 180 9.38 -29.35 -3.29
C ARG A 180 9.07 -30.57 -4.16
N ARG A 181 7.89 -31.16 -4.03
CA ARG A 181 7.47 -32.33 -4.82
C ARG A 181 7.42 -32.03 -6.33
N GLN A 182 6.93 -30.86 -6.70
CA GLN A 182 6.92 -30.43 -8.11
C GLN A 182 8.34 -30.22 -8.66
N MET A 183 9.24 -29.62 -7.89
CA MET A 183 10.64 -29.47 -8.32
C MET A 183 11.34 -30.83 -8.50
N HIS A 184 11.10 -31.80 -7.61
CA HIS A 184 11.64 -33.16 -7.76
C HIS A 184 11.12 -33.85 -9.01
N ILE A 185 9.82 -33.71 -9.34
CA ILE A 185 9.21 -34.30 -10.54
C ILE A 185 9.81 -33.67 -11.81
N ILE A 186 10.01 -32.36 -11.84
CA ILE A 186 10.63 -31.65 -12.97
C ILE A 186 12.11 -32.07 -13.13
N HIS A 187 12.84 -32.27 -12.04
CA HIS A 187 14.23 -32.76 -12.10
C HIS A 187 14.31 -34.19 -12.61
N LEU A 188 13.43 -35.09 -12.14
CA LEU A 188 13.35 -36.48 -12.61
C LEU A 188 12.96 -36.56 -14.09
N SER A 189 12.00 -35.75 -14.53
CA SER A 189 11.57 -35.73 -15.94
C SER A 189 12.62 -35.15 -16.91
N ARG A 190 13.57 -34.34 -16.40
CA ARG A 190 14.74 -33.91 -17.18
C ARG A 190 15.81 -35.00 -17.27
N LEU A 191 16.02 -35.76 -16.20
CA LEU A 191 16.98 -36.87 -16.19
C LEU A 191 16.55 -38.06 -17.05
N SER A 192 15.25 -38.29 -17.22
CA SER A 192 14.72 -39.39 -18.04
C SER A 192 14.70 -39.07 -19.55
N ARG A 193 15.10 -37.86 -19.96
CA ARG A 193 15.20 -37.43 -21.37
C ARG A 193 16.63 -37.26 -21.86
N LEU A 194 17.63 -37.64 -21.04
CA LEU A 194 19.04 -37.81 -21.40
C LEU A 194 19.39 -39.29 -21.50
#